data_43ab69e209d2a9ec05f3c266f7098abd
#
_entry.id   43ab69e209d2a9ec05f3c266f7098abd
#
_cell.length_a   1.000
_cell.length_b   1.000
_cell.length_c   1.000
_cell.angle_alpha   90.00
_cell.angle_beta   90.00
_cell.angle_gamma   90.00
#
_symmetry.space_group_name_H-M   'P 1'
#
loop_
_entity.id
_entity.type
_entity.pdbx_description
1 polymer ?
#
loop_
_entity_poly.entity_id
_entity_poly.type
_entity_poly.pdbx_seq_one_letter_code
_entity_poly.pdbx_strand_id
1 'polypeptide(L)'
;MNFSTTLLQWFAKNGRSLPWRETSDPYAIWLSEIILQQTRIVQGQSYWERFMKLWPTVSDLARATTDEVLKAWQGLGYYSRARNLHTAAMQIVERGEFPKTHKELKTLKGVGDYTAAAIASIAFGENVAVVDGNVYRVLARYFGIDTPIDTTGGKKLFQELAQSLIPSDQPANYNQAIMDFGAIQCTPTSPHCDTCPLCETCIAFREQHIDSLPVKSKKVKQRVRHLTYIFIQHQGLTAIHQRGAGDIWQGLWELPQAKHLDSIGEDTWKGHAQLVCKDVKHVLTHQILLADLYLWTPQNRPPLPEDFIWSPTETLEDYAYPRLMEILLQAIKKDERDLLCKKKSTITKQSTPFCNVKGRRLQCKRCPFDV
;
A
#
# COMPACT_ATOMS: atom_id res chain seq x y z
N MET A 1 -5.25 -38.37 12.50
CA MET A 1 -3.98 -37.62 12.23
C MET A 1 -3.95 -36.38 13.11
N ASN A 2 -2.76 -35.95 13.56
CA ASN A 2 -2.61 -34.72 14.34
C ASN A 2 -2.76 -33.51 13.40
N PHE A 3 -3.38 -32.42 13.88
CA PHE A 3 -3.59 -31.16 13.16
C PHE A 3 -2.32 -30.66 12.44
N SER A 4 -1.21 -30.57 13.17
CA SER A 4 0.07 -30.07 12.64
C SER A 4 0.67 -30.95 11.55
N THR A 5 0.61 -32.28 11.73
CA THR A 5 1.06 -33.25 10.72
C THR A 5 0.24 -33.14 9.43
N THR A 6 -1.08 -33.00 9.56
CA THR A 6 -1.98 -32.85 8.40
C THR A 6 -1.68 -31.55 7.63
N LEU A 7 -1.44 -30.45 8.34
CA LEU A 7 -1.07 -29.18 7.72
C LEU A 7 0.26 -29.25 6.96
N LEU A 8 1.29 -29.87 7.56
CA LEU A 8 2.59 -30.05 6.92
C LEU A 8 2.50 -30.91 5.66
N GLN A 9 1.73 -32.02 5.72
CA GLN A 9 1.50 -32.88 4.55
C GLN A 9 0.72 -32.15 3.44
N TRP A 10 -0.26 -31.32 3.81
CA TRP A 10 -0.97 -30.49 2.85
C TRP A 10 -0.05 -29.44 2.23
N PHE A 11 0.79 -28.77 3.03
CA PHE A 11 1.72 -27.75 2.57
C PHE A 11 2.77 -28.29 1.61
N ALA A 12 3.27 -29.49 1.85
CA ALA A 12 4.23 -30.16 0.94
C ALA A 12 3.68 -30.35 -0.48
N LYS A 13 2.34 -30.43 -0.63
CA LYS A 13 1.65 -30.63 -1.93
C LYS A 13 1.10 -29.34 -2.52
N ASN A 14 0.70 -28.37 -1.69
CA ASN A 14 -0.10 -27.22 -2.11
C ASN A 14 0.57 -25.88 -1.76
N GLY A 15 1.72 -25.89 -1.06
CA GLY A 15 2.43 -24.69 -0.68
C GLY A 15 2.83 -23.85 -1.89
N ARG A 16 2.66 -22.53 -1.79
CA ARG A 16 3.00 -21.61 -2.88
C ARG A 16 4.52 -21.49 -3.03
N SER A 17 5.03 -21.56 -4.26
CA SER A 17 6.42 -21.16 -4.57
C SER A 17 6.49 -19.64 -4.58
N LEU A 18 7.35 -19.06 -3.75
CA LEU A 18 7.52 -17.62 -3.59
C LEU A 18 9.01 -17.30 -3.47
N PRO A 19 9.54 -16.27 -4.15
CA PRO A 19 10.99 -16.01 -4.21
C PRO A 19 11.65 -15.88 -2.83
N TRP A 20 10.98 -15.27 -1.86
CA TRP A 20 11.49 -15.13 -0.48
C TRP A 20 11.41 -16.40 0.36
N ARG A 21 10.90 -17.52 -0.19
CA ARG A 21 10.91 -18.84 0.42
C ARG A 21 12.07 -19.73 -0.09
N GLU A 22 12.73 -19.27 -1.15
CA GLU A 22 13.87 -19.96 -1.75
C GLU A 22 15.21 -19.49 -1.17
N THR A 23 15.17 -18.64 -0.15
CA THR A 23 16.33 -18.09 0.54
C THR A 23 16.19 -18.21 2.05
N SER A 24 17.34 -18.29 2.74
CA SER A 24 17.46 -18.18 4.20
C SER A 24 17.96 -16.80 4.65
N ASP A 25 18.17 -15.85 3.72
CA ASP A 25 18.62 -14.50 4.04
C ASP A 25 17.56 -13.76 4.89
N PRO A 26 17.87 -13.40 6.13
CA PRO A 26 16.93 -12.72 7.02
C PRO A 26 16.49 -11.36 6.48
N TYR A 27 17.33 -10.67 5.70
CA TYR A 27 16.95 -9.41 5.06
C TYR A 27 15.85 -9.62 4.02
N ALA A 28 16.02 -10.58 3.13
CA ALA A 28 15.04 -10.88 2.09
C ALA A 28 13.69 -11.35 2.67
N ILE A 29 13.73 -12.17 3.72
CA ILE A 29 12.56 -12.66 4.46
C ILE A 29 11.86 -11.49 5.16
N TRP A 30 12.59 -10.66 5.92
CA TRP A 30 12.04 -9.50 6.61
C TRP A 30 11.40 -8.51 5.64
N LEU A 31 12.06 -8.22 4.51
CA LEU A 31 11.52 -7.34 3.47
C LEU A 31 10.18 -7.85 2.95
N SER A 32 10.05 -9.16 2.69
CA SER A 32 8.78 -9.74 2.24
C SER A 32 7.69 -9.61 3.29
N GLU A 33 8.00 -9.86 4.57
CA GLU A 33 7.04 -9.75 5.67
C GLU A 33 6.49 -8.32 5.83
N ILE A 34 7.35 -7.31 5.67
CA ILE A 34 6.91 -5.91 5.75
C ILE A 34 6.09 -5.49 4.51
N ILE A 35 6.52 -5.88 3.31
CA ILE A 35 5.80 -5.56 2.06
C ILE A 35 4.41 -6.22 2.04
N LEU A 36 4.30 -7.45 2.52
CA LEU A 36 3.06 -8.23 2.47
C LEU A 36 2.06 -7.88 3.58
N GLN A 37 2.42 -7.05 4.56
CA GLN A 37 1.44 -6.54 5.52
C GLN A 37 0.30 -5.83 4.79
N GLN A 38 -0.90 -6.40 4.79
CA GLN A 38 -2.10 -5.86 4.12
C GLN A 38 -1.92 -5.63 2.59
N THR A 39 -0.98 -6.35 1.97
CA THR A 39 -0.73 -6.32 0.52
C THR A 39 -0.90 -7.73 -0.05
N ARG A 40 -1.57 -7.85 -1.20
CA ARG A 40 -1.71 -9.14 -1.89
C ARG A 40 -0.36 -9.56 -2.46
N ILE A 41 -0.07 -10.87 -2.45
CA ILE A 41 1.20 -11.42 -2.95
C ILE A 41 1.50 -10.99 -4.39
N VAL A 42 0.53 -11.08 -5.29
CA VAL A 42 0.70 -10.69 -6.71
C VAL A 42 1.20 -9.24 -6.85
N GLN A 43 0.71 -8.33 -6.00
CA GLN A 43 1.19 -6.95 -5.97
C GLN A 43 2.53 -6.85 -5.22
N GLY A 44 2.67 -7.52 -4.08
CA GLY A 44 3.86 -7.40 -3.21
C GLY A 44 5.13 -7.95 -3.86
N GLN A 45 5.03 -9.00 -4.68
CA GLN A 45 6.18 -9.64 -5.32
C GLN A 45 6.98 -8.68 -6.18
N SER A 46 6.34 -7.90 -7.05
CA SER A 46 7.02 -6.92 -7.91
C SER A 46 7.74 -5.82 -7.12
N TYR A 47 7.24 -5.47 -5.93
CA TYR A 47 7.91 -4.53 -5.03
C TYR A 47 9.08 -5.18 -4.31
N TRP A 48 8.93 -6.43 -3.85
CA TRP A 48 10.04 -7.17 -3.25
C TRP A 48 11.21 -7.32 -4.24
N GLU A 49 10.94 -7.74 -5.47
CA GLU A 49 11.95 -7.83 -6.54
C GLU A 49 12.61 -6.48 -6.82
N ARG A 50 11.83 -5.39 -6.87
CA ARG A 50 12.35 -4.03 -7.02
C ARG A 50 13.28 -3.63 -5.89
N PHE A 51 12.87 -3.86 -4.64
CA PHE A 51 13.68 -3.52 -3.46
C PHE A 51 14.96 -4.34 -3.41
N MET A 52 14.90 -5.64 -3.66
CA MET A 52 16.09 -6.52 -3.73
C MET A 52 17.05 -6.10 -4.85
N LYS A 53 16.53 -5.56 -5.95
CA LYS A 53 17.36 -5.02 -7.04
C LYS A 53 18.00 -3.68 -6.69
N LEU A 54 17.26 -2.76 -6.07
CA LEU A 54 17.75 -1.43 -5.69
C LEU A 54 18.71 -1.51 -4.50
N TRP A 55 18.39 -2.32 -3.53
CA TRP A 55 19.11 -2.47 -2.27
C TRP A 55 19.26 -3.95 -1.94
N PRO A 56 20.27 -4.62 -2.52
CA PRO A 56 20.48 -6.08 -2.33
C PRO A 56 20.76 -6.48 -0.89
N THR A 57 21.27 -5.56 -0.06
CA THR A 57 21.58 -5.81 1.35
C THR A 57 20.88 -4.79 2.26
N VAL A 58 20.75 -5.14 3.54
CA VAL A 58 20.24 -4.22 4.56
C VAL A 58 21.08 -2.95 4.69
N SER A 59 22.39 -3.05 4.44
CA SER A 59 23.32 -1.91 4.45
C SER A 59 23.07 -0.96 3.28
N ASP A 60 22.71 -1.49 2.11
CA ASP A 60 22.35 -0.67 0.96
C ASP A 60 21.06 0.09 1.23
N LEU A 61 20.04 -0.59 1.77
CA LEU A 61 18.78 0.04 2.17
C LEU A 61 18.98 1.12 3.24
N ALA A 62 19.84 0.88 4.23
CA ALA A 62 20.14 1.85 5.29
C ALA A 62 20.84 3.11 4.78
N ARG A 63 21.62 3.03 3.69
CA ARG A 63 22.28 4.18 3.06
C ARG A 63 21.39 4.99 2.13
N ALA A 64 20.26 4.43 1.70
CA ALA A 64 19.31 5.14 0.88
C ALA A 64 18.74 6.35 1.63
N THR A 65 18.25 7.35 0.89
CA THR A 65 17.47 8.42 1.49
C THR A 65 16.03 7.96 1.77
N THR A 66 15.37 8.59 2.74
CA THR A 66 13.96 8.29 3.02
C THR A 66 13.07 8.54 1.79
N ASP A 67 13.39 9.55 0.98
CA ASP A 67 12.62 9.90 -0.21
C ASP A 67 12.76 8.82 -1.30
N GLU A 68 13.95 8.27 -1.52
CA GLU A 68 14.17 7.13 -2.43
C GLU A 68 13.36 5.90 -2.01
N VAL A 69 13.36 5.58 -0.71
CA VAL A 69 12.60 4.45 -0.17
C VAL A 69 11.09 4.68 -0.32
N LEU A 70 10.61 5.89 -0.01
CA LEU A 70 9.19 6.24 -0.18
C LEU A 70 8.79 6.24 -1.66
N LYS A 71 9.68 6.67 -2.56
CA LYS A 71 9.45 6.64 -4.00
C LYS A 71 9.37 5.19 -4.53
N ALA A 72 10.28 4.32 -4.12
CA ALA A 72 10.23 2.90 -4.47
C ALA A 72 8.99 2.19 -3.91
N TRP A 73 8.45 2.68 -2.77
CA TRP A 73 7.25 2.15 -2.11
C TRP A 73 5.93 2.66 -2.70
N GLN A 74 5.98 3.69 -3.54
CA GLN A 74 4.79 4.38 -4.06
C GLN A 74 3.80 3.40 -4.70
N GLY A 75 2.53 3.48 -4.27
CA GLY A 75 1.44 2.59 -4.73
C GLY A 75 1.08 1.44 -3.77
N LEU A 76 1.95 1.05 -2.83
CA LEU A 76 1.63 0.01 -1.83
C LEU A 76 0.70 0.49 -0.70
N GLY A 77 0.67 1.81 -0.44
CA GLY A 77 -0.04 2.37 0.70
C GLY A 77 0.63 2.09 2.06
N TYR A 78 0.00 2.58 3.16
CA TYR A 78 0.55 2.44 4.51
C TYR A 78 2.04 2.80 4.60
N TYR A 79 2.41 3.98 4.14
CA TYR A 79 3.79 4.46 3.99
C TYR A 79 4.59 4.51 5.30
N SER A 80 3.93 4.43 6.45
CA SER A 80 4.61 4.21 7.73
C SER A 80 5.44 2.93 7.75
N ARG A 81 5.04 1.90 6.96
CA ARG A 81 5.83 0.67 6.82
C ARG A 81 7.17 0.95 6.15
N ALA A 82 7.18 1.72 5.06
CA ALA A 82 8.40 2.09 4.35
C ALA A 82 9.36 2.90 5.25
N ARG A 83 8.84 3.90 5.98
CA ARG A 83 9.65 4.67 6.92
C ARG A 83 10.19 3.81 8.06
N ASN A 84 9.35 2.94 8.63
CA ASN A 84 9.77 2.03 9.68
C ASN A 84 10.80 1.00 9.18
N LEU A 85 10.60 0.47 7.95
CA LEU A 85 11.56 -0.42 7.28
C LEU A 85 12.93 0.25 7.14
N HIS A 86 12.96 1.48 6.65
CA HIS A 86 14.19 2.26 6.51
C HIS A 86 14.87 2.53 7.86
N THR A 87 14.09 2.98 8.87
CA THR A 87 14.62 3.17 10.24
C THR A 87 15.16 1.86 10.82
N ALA A 88 14.47 0.75 10.64
CA ALA A 88 14.93 -0.55 11.13
C ALA A 88 16.18 -1.03 10.39
N ALA A 89 16.33 -0.74 9.09
CA ALA A 89 17.57 -1.03 8.37
C ALA A 89 18.78 -0.30 9.00
N MET A 90 18.61 0.97 9.32
CA MET A 90 19.65 1.75 10.04
C MET A 90 19.97 1.16 11.43
N GLN A 91 18.93 0.74 12.18
CA GLN A 91 19.13 0.08 13.48
C GLN A 91 19.91 -1.24 13.37
N ILE A 92 19.66 -2.03 12.31
CA ILE A 92 20.39 -3.29 12.08
C ILE A 92 21.84 -3.01 11.74
N VAL A 93 22.12 -2.01 10.91
CA VAL A 93 23.51 -1.63 10.55
C VAL A 93 24.26 -1.07 11.77
N GLU A 94 23.61 -0.23 12.57
CA GLU A 94 24.19 0.31 13.82
C GLU A 94 24.51 -0.80 14.83
N ARG A 95 23.65 -1.82 14.91
CA ARG A 95 23.87 -3.00 15.76
C ARG A 95 25.05 -3.87 15.27
N GLY A 96 25.39 -3.82 13.98
CA GLY A 96 26.45 -4.63 13.36
C GLY A 96 26.03 -6.05 12.95
N GLU A 97 24.85 -6.53 13.35
CA GLU A 97 24.29 -7.82 12.94
C GLU A 97 22.76 -7.80 12.88
N PHE A 98 22.20 -8.73 12.11
CA PHE A 98 20.76 -8.93 12.06
C PHE A 98 20.27 -9.63 13.34
N PRO A 99 19.25 -9.12 14.07
CA PRO A 99 18.70 -9.76 15.25
C PRO A 99 18.15 -11.15 14.93
N LYS A 100 18.39 -12.15 15.79
CA LYS A 100 18.10 -13.55 15.49
C LYS A 100 16.90 -14.12 16.25
N THR A 101 16.58 -13.52 17.41
CA THR A 101 15.48 -14.01 18.25
C THR A 101 14.23 -13.16 18.13
N HIS A 102 13.07 -13.75 18.34
CA HIS A 102 11.79 -13.04 18.40
C HIS A 102 11.85 -11.81 19.31
N LYS A 103 12.47 -11.96 20.50
CA LYS A 103 12.62 -10.86 21.45
C LYS A 103 13.45 -9.70 20.90
N GLU A 104 14.56 -9.99 20.25
CA GLU A 104 15.44 -8.97 19.66
C GLU A 104 14.82 -8.32 18.44
N LEU A 105 14.19 -9.11 17.54
CA LEU A 105 13.50 -8.61 16.36
C LEU A 105 12.41 -7.59 16.70
N LYS A 106 11.71 -7.76 17.84
CA LYS A 106 10.72 -6.80 18.33
C LYS A 106 11.30 -5.45 18.73
N THR A 107 12.60 -5.31 18.90
CA THR A 107 13.23 -4.01 19.17
C THR A 107 13.33 -3.14 17.93
N LEU A 108 13.24 -3.73 16.74
CA LEU A 108 13.30 -3.02 15.47
C LEU A 108 12.04 -2.20 15.22
N LYS A 109 12.20 -1.02 14.65
CA LYS A 109 11.10 -0.12 14.33
C LYS A 109 10.10 -0.78 13.37
N GLY A 110 8.82 -0.83 13.77
CA GLY A 110 7.74 -1.37 12.93
C GLY A 110 7.66 -2.91 12.88
N VAL A 111 8.47 -3.61 13.66
CA VAL A 111 8.41 -5.07 13.82
C VAL A 111 7.57 -5.42 15.04
N GLY A 112 6.37 -5.94 14.80
CA GLY A 112 5.45 -6.42 15.83
C GLY A 112 5.62 -7.92 16.12
N ASP A 113 4.80 -8.45 17.04
CA ASP A 113 4.86 -9.86 17.47
C ASP A 113 4.79 -10.84 16.28
N TYR A 114 3.83 -10.64 15.37
CA TYR A 114 3.69 -11.48 14.17
C TYR A 114 4.96 -11.45 13.29
N THR A 115 5.42 -10.27 12.91
CA THR A 115 6.57 -10.12 12.00
C THR A 115 7.84 -10.67 12.65
N ALA A 116 8.04 -10.43 13.94
CA ALA A 116 9.17 -11.00 14.69
C ALA A 116 9.13 -12.54 14.73
N ALA A 117 7.95 -13.12 14.98
CA ALA A 117 7.77 -14.57 15.00
C ALA A 117 8.01 -15.19 13.61
N ALA A 118 7.52 -14.55 12.55
CA ALA A 118 7.74 -15.02 11.18
C ALA A 118 9.25 -15.04 10.83
N ILE A 119 9.94 -13.92 11.06
CA ILE A 119 11.39 -13.85 10.78
C ILE A 119 12.17 -14.83 11.66
N ALA A 120 11.92 -14.87 12.97
CA ALA A 120 12.63 -15.74 13.90
C ALA A 120 12.47 -17.21 13.54
N SER A 121 11.26 -17.64 13.17
CA SER A 121 11.00 -19.03 12.82
C SER A 121 11.51 -19.37 11.41
N ILE A 122 11.33 -18.50 10.42
CA ILE A 122 11.65 -18.80 9.02
C ILE A 122 13.15 -18.67 8.74
N ALA A 123 13.79 -17.59 9.22
CA ALA A 123 15.22 -17.35 8.98
C ALA A 123 16.15 -18.05 9.98
N PHE A 124 15.69 -18.24 11.21
CA PHE A 124 16.55 -18.70 12.31
C PHE A 124 16.09 -20.00 12.98
N GLY A 125 14.93 -20.54 12.57
CA GLY A 125 14.43 -21.81 13.13
C GLY A 125 13.93 -21.72 14.58
N GLU A 126 13.69 -20.50 15.11
CA GLU A 126 13.16 -20.34 16.47
C GLU A 126 11.75 -20.96 16.56
N ASN A 127 11.51 -21.74 17.60
CA ASN A 127 10.21 -22.37 17.84
C ASN A 127 9.19 -21.37 18.41
N VAL A 128 8.74 -20.46 17.55
CA VAL A 128 7.75 -19.43 17.88
C VAL A 128 6.63 -19.42 16.83
N ALA A 129 5.38 -19.45 17.29
CA ALA A 129 4.21 -19.51 16.42
C ALA A 129 3.81 -18.12 15.90
N VAL A 130 3.48 -18.05 14.59
CA VAL A 130 2.87 -16.86 13.99
C VAL A 130 1.35 -16.89 14.22
N VAL A 131 0.76 -15.70 14.44
CA VAL A 131 -0.70 -15.53 14.51
C VAL A 131 -1.10 -14.30 13.71
N ASP A 132 -1.49 -14.51 12.44
CA ASP A 132 -2.05 -13.50 11.56
C ASP A 132 -3.56 -13.70 11.35
N GLY A 133 -4.16 -12.92 10.47
CA GLY A 133 -5.58 -13.04 10.13
C GLY A 133 -5.97 -14.42 9.55
N ASN A 134 -5.04 -15.09 8.86
CA ASN A 134 -5.25 -16.43 8.33
C ASN A 134 -5.21 -17.47 9.45
N VAL A 135 -4.22 -17.37 10.33
CA VAL A 135 -4.04 -18.27 11.47
C VAL A 135 -5.21 -18.15 12.44
N TYR A 136 -5.65 -16.93 12.79
CA TYR A 136 -6.85 -16.71 13.59
C TYR A 136 -8.07 -17.43 13.00
N ARG A 137 -8.27 -17.33 11.69
CA ARG A 137 -9.40 -17.95 11.00
C ARG A 137 -9.34 -19.47 11.01
N VAL A 138 -8.18 -20.04 10.72
CA VAL A 138 -7.98 -21.50 10.72
C VAL A 138 -8.21 -22.07 12.12
N LEU A 139 -7.57 -21.48 13.13
CA LEU A 139 -7.69 -21.95 14.51
C LEU A 139 -9.12 -21.76 15.05
N ALA A 140 -9.73 -20.59 14.82
CA ALA A 140 -11.10 -20.33 15.26
C ALA A 140 -12.09 -21.35 14.68
N ARG A 141 -11.99 -21.62 13.37
CA ARG A 141 -12.88 -22.58 12.69
C ARG A 141 -12.61 -24.03 13.09
N TYR A 142 -11.34 -24.42 13.11
CA TYR A 142 -10.99 -25.80 13.41
C TYR A 142 -11.33 -26.21 14.84
N PHE A 143 -11.05 -25.34 15.82
CA PHE A 143 -11.30 -25.60 17.24
C PHE A 143 -12.65 -25.04 17.73
N GLY A 144 -13.46 -24.41 16.88
CA GLY A 144 -14.77 -23.86 17.26
C GLY A 144 -14.68 -22.69 18.25
N ILE A 145 -13.62 -21.86 18.17
CA ILE A 145 -13.39 -20.78 19.16
C ILE A 145 -14.13 -19.52 18.73
N ASP A 146 -15.07 -19.07 19.55
CA ASP A 146 -15.89 -17.87 19.37
C ASP A 146 -15.37 -16.63 20.12
N THR A 147 -14.29 -16.76 20.87
CA THR A 147 -13.65 -15.64 21.55
C THR A 147 -13.17 -14.60 20.53
N PRO A 148 -13.57 -13.29 20.66
CA PRO A 148 -13.23 -12.29 19.69
C PRO A 148 -11.71 -12.09 19.55
N ILE A 149 -11.17 -12.20 18.33
CA ILE A 149 -9.74 -12.15 18.03
C ILE A 149 -9.08 -10.78 18.25
N ASP A 150 -9.87 -9.73 18.35
CA ASP A 150 -9.43 -8.34 18.51
C ASP A 150 -9.43 -7.85 19.97
N THR A 151 -9.74 -8.74 20.92
CA THR A 151 -9.62 -8.49 22.37
C THR A 151 -8.26 -8.95 22.89
N THR A 152 -7.84 -8.42 24.05
CA THR A 152 -6.60 -8.84 24.70
C THR A 152 -6.64 -10.32 25.10
N GLY A 153 -7.76 -10.78 25.63
CA GLY A 153 -7.95 -12.19 25.99
C GLY A 153 -7.93 -13.13 24.77
N GLY A 154 -8.62 -12.73 23.70
CA GLY A 154 -8.59 -13.49 22.44
C GLY A 154 -7.19 -13.60 21.85
N LYS A 155 -6.45 -12.50 21.77
CA LYS A 155 -5.05 -12.54 21.29
C LYS A 155 -4.18 -13.49 22.08
N LYS A 156 -4.29 -13.45 23.41
CA LYS A 156 -3.53 -14.35 24.31
C LYS A 156 -3.92 -15.81 24.08
N LEU A 157 -5.21 -16.12 24.06
CA LEU A 157 -5.75 -17.47 23.83
C LEU A 157 -5.23 -18.08 22.52
N PHE A 158 -5.35 -17.32 21.42
CA PHE A 158 -4.92 -17.83 20.10
C PHE A 158 -3.40 -17.95 20.01
N GLN A 159 -2.62 -17.07 20.66
CA GLN A 159 -1.17 -17.16 20.69
C GLN A 159 -0.71 -18.40 21.47
N GLU A 160 -1.30 -18.67 22.63
CA GLU A 160 -1.01 -19.87 23.44
C GLU A 160 -1.38 -21.14 22.70
N LEU A 161 -2.55 -21.17 22.05
CA LEU A 161 -2.97 -22.29 21.24
C LEU A 161 -2.02 -22.52 20.05
N ALA A 162 -1.71 -21.49 19.28
CA ALA A 162 -0.79 -21.62 18.15
C ALA A 162 0.59 -22.14 18.60
N GLN A 163 1.10 -21.64 19.73
CA GLN A 163 2.38 -22.07 20.30
C GLN A 163 2.35 -23.54 20.75
N SER A 164 1.23 -24.04 21.23
CA SER A 164 1.09 -25.45 21.63
C SER A 164 1.05 -26.42 20.45
N LEU A 165 0.74 -25.93 19.26
CA LEU A 165 0.57 -26.73 18.04
C LEU A 165 1.81 -26.77 17.16
N ILE A 166 2.75 -25.83 17.33
CA ILE A 166 3.94 -25.74 16.49
C ILE A 166 4.93 -26.89 16.82
N PRO A 167 5.35 -27.70 15.84
CA PRO A 167 6.34 -28.73 16.07
C PRO A 167 7.74 -28.11 16.20
N SER A 168 8.52 -28.61 17.15
CA SER A 168 9.84 -28.07 17.47
C SER A 168 10.90 -28.30 16.39
N ASP A 169 10.70 -29.31 15.56
CA ASP A 169 11.63 -29.71 14.48
C ASP A 169 11.38 -28.98 13.15
N GLN A 170 10.18 -28.40 12.94
CA GLN A 170 9.78 -27.75 11.68
C GLN A 170 9.00 -26.44 11.87
N PRO A 171 9.46 -25.49 12.71
CA PRO A 171 8.68 -24.29 13.01
C PRO A 171 8.45 -23.40 11.78
N ALA A 172 9.45 -23.24 10.91
CA ALA A 172 9.35 -22.47 9.69
C ALA A 172 8.27 -23.03 8.73
N ASN A 173 8.34 -24.32 8.45
CA ASN A 173 7.39 -25.00 7.56
C ASN A 173 5.97 -24.96 8.11
N TYR A 174 5.81 -25.19 9.42
CA TYR A 174 4.50 -25.15 10.06
C TYR A 174 3.85 -23.75 9.99
N ASN A 175 4.61 -22.71 10.30
CA ASN A 175 4.13 -21.33 10.22
C ASN A 175 3.72 -20.96 8.80
N GLN A 176 4.54 -21.33 7.80
CA GLN A 176 4.19 -21.11 6.39
C GLN A 176 2.96 -21.95 5.98
N ALA A 177 2.86 -23.19 6.45
CA ALA A 177 1.75 -24.09 6.15
C ALA A 177 0.41 -23.56 6.64
N ILE A 178 0.33 -23.11 7.90
CA ILE A 178 -0.94 -22.61 8.45
C ILE A 178 -1.35 -21.28 7.81
N MET A 179 -0.41 -20.40 7.47
CA MET A 179 -0.70 -19.17 6.75
C MET A 179 -1.21 -19.46 5.33
N ASP A 180 -0.55 -20.36 4.58
CA ASP A 180 -1.00 -20.75 3.24
C ASP A 180 -2.33 -21.48 3.26
N PHE A 181 -2.54 -22.38 4.23
CA PHE A 181 -3.80 -23.07 4.41
C PHE A 181 -4.96 -22.08 4.63
N GLY A 182 -4.74 -21.08 5.46
CA GLY A 182 -5.71 -20.00 5.64
C GLY A 182 -5.93 -19.17 4.37
N ALA A 183 -4.89 -18.93 3.59
CA ALA A 183 -4.98 -18.08 2.41
C ALA A 183 -5.66 -18.75 1.20
N ILE A 184 -5.49 -20.08 1.02
CA ILE A 184 -5.94 -20.77 -0.21
C ILE A 184 -6.89 -21.95 0.02
N GLN A 185 -6.94 -22.55 1.21
CA GLN A 185 -7.85 -23.63 1.55
C GLN A 185 -9.01 -23.12 2.43
N CYS A 186 -8.71 -22.61 3.62
CA CYS A 186 -9.68 -22.07 4.58
C CYS A 186 -9.88 -20.56 4.37
N THR A 187 -10.34 -20.17 3.18
CA THR A 187 -10.50 -18.77 2.75
C THR A 187 -11.57 -18.03 3.58
N PRO A 188 -11.53 -16.67 3.64
CA PRO A 188 -12.52 -15.88 4.40
C PRO A 188 -13.96 -16.13 3.95
N THR A 189 -14.18 -16.15 2.65
CA THR A 189 -15.46 -16.41 2.00
C THR A 189 -15.34 -17.68 1.17
N SER A 190 -16.37 -18.53 1.17
CA SER A 190 -16.41 -19.77 0.39
C SER A 190 -15.17 -20.66 0.55
N PRO A 191 -14.80 -21.10 1.78
CA PRO A 191 -13.66 -21.99 1.95
C PRO A 191 -13.91 -23.34 1.26
N HIS A 192 -12.82 -23.98 0.81
CA HIS A 192 -12.88 -25.26 0.07
C HIS A 192 -13.00 -26.45 1.05
N CYS A 193 -14.13 -26.55 1.75
CA CYS A 193 -14.32 -27.56 2.81
C CYS A 193 -14.42 -29.00 2.26
N ASP A 194 -14.96 -29.20 1.09
CA ASP A 194 -15.11 -30.50 0.38
C ASP A 194 -13.79 -31.17 0.04
N THR A 195 -12.73 -30.40 -0.13
CA THR A 195 -11.37 -30.88 -0.39
C THR A 195 -10.42 -30.69 0.79
N CYS A 196 -10.96 -30.21 1.94
CA CYS A 196 -10.16 -29.90 3.10
C CYS A 196 -9.74 -31.15 3.87
N PRO A 197 -8.44 -31.42 4.09
CA PRO A 197 -8.00 -32.60 4.82
C PRO A 197 -8.34 -32.56 6.31
N LEU A 198 -8.84 -31.44 6.82
CA LEU A 198 -9.24 -31.23 8.21
C LEU A 198 -10.76 -31.22 8.40
N CYS A 199 -11.58 -31.41 7.35
CA CYS A 199 -13.02 -31.19 7.40
C CYS A 199 -13.72 -32.09 8.44
N GLU A 200 -13.36 -33.38 8.52
CA GLU A 200 -13.97 -34.35 9.42
C GLU A 200 -13.83 -34.00 10.92
N THR A 201 -12.72 -33.36 11.27
CA THR A 201 -12.40 -32.96 12.65
C THR A 201 -12.64 -31.48 12.91
N CYS A 202 -13.02 -30.69 11.89
CA CYS A 202 -13.26 -29.27 12.01
C CYS A 202 -14.59 -28.97 12.70
N ILE A 203 -14.56 -28.32 13.86
CA ILE A 203 -15.75 -28.02 14.65
C ILE A 203 -16.70 -27.10 13.88
N ALA A 204 -16.18 -26.00 13.30
CA ALA A 204 -17.01 -25.06 12.55
C ALA A 204 -17.72 -25.69 11.35
N PHE A 205 -17.09 -26.68 10.69
CA PHE A 205 -17.69 -27.40 9.58
C PHE A 205 -18.84 -28.32 10.07
N ARG A 206 -18.56 -29.09 11.11
CA ARG A 206 -19.55 -30.04 11.70
C ARG A 206 -20.77 -29.32 12.28
N GLU A 207 -20.58 -28.15 12.87
CA GLU A 207 -21.61 -27.36 13.51
C GLU A 207 -22.20 -26.26 12.61
N GLN A 208 -21.74 -26.16 11.35
CA GLN A 208 -22.19 -25.17 10.36
C GLN A 208 -21.96 -23.70 10.77
N HIS A 209 -20.88 -23.44 11.50
CA HIS A 209 -20.49 -22.09 11.99
C HIS A 209 -19.39 -21.40 11.20
N ILE A 210 -19.05 -21.87 10.01
CA ILE A 210 -17.90 -21.39 9.21
C ILE A 210 -17.94 -19.88 9.00
N ASP A 211 -19.11 -19.33 8.64
CA ASP A 211 -19.27 -17.92 8.30
C ASP A 211 -19.24 -16.98 9.51
N SER A 212 -19.53 -17.52 10.71
CA SER A 212 -19.49 -16.75 11.96
C SER A 212 -18.10 -16.62 12.57
N LEU A 213 -17.13 -17.44 12.12
CA LEU A 213 -15.78 -17.50 12.66
C LEU A 213 -14.71 -17.01 11.69
N PRO A 214 -13.72 -16.24 12.16
CA PRO A 214 -13.48 -15.79 13.55
C PRO A 214 -14.37 -14.60 13.95
N VAL A 215 -14.70 -14.50 15.21
CA VAL A 215 -15.49 -13.37 15.77
C VAL A 215 -14.61 -12.13 15.91
N LYS A 216 -15.19 -10.95 15.61
CA LYS A 216 -14.60 -9.62 15.87
C LYS A 216 -15.59 -8.76 16.62
N SER A 217 -15.12 -8.09 17.67
CA SER A 217 -15.95 -7.23 18.52
C SER A 217 -16.06 -5.79 18.00
N LYS A 218 -15.07 -5.32 17.23
CA LYS A 218 -14.97 -3.92 16.82
C LYS A 218 -15.32 -3.72 15.35
N LYS A 219 -16.16 -2.70 15.09
CA LYS A 219 -16.40 -2.18 13.74
C LYS A 219 -15.61 -0.88 13.58
N VAL A 220 -14.86 -0.76 12.49
CA VAL A 220 -14.10 0.46 12.17
C VAL A 220 -15.09 1.55 11.72
N LYS A 221 -15.09 2.69 12.42
CA LYS A 221 -15.82 3.89 11.98
C LYS A 221 -14.91 4.74 11.10
N GLN A 222 -15.41 5.14 9.93
CA GLN A 222 -14.70 6.04 9.03
C GLN A 222 -15.18 7.48 9.24
N ARG A 223 -14.25 8.44 9.23
CA ARG A 223 -14.56 9.89 9.20
C ARG A 223 -14.37 10.44 7.79
N VAL A 224 -15.24 11.37 7.38
CA VAL A 224 -15.10 12.11 6.12
C VAL A 224 -14.23 13.34 6.35
N ARG A 225 -13.29 13.61 5.43
CA ARG A 225 -12.46 14.83 5.40
C ARG A 225 -12.54 15.46 4.01
N HIS A 226 -12.68 16.77 3.98
CA HIS A 226 -12.60 17.58 2.75
C HIS A 226 -11.22 18.21 2.67
N LEU A 227 -10.60 18.13 1.49
CA LEU A 227 -9.27 18.67 1.20
C LEU A 227 -9.35 19.50 -0.06
N THR A 228 -8.92 20.77 0.00
CA THR A 228 -8.86 21.63 -1.18
C THR A 228 -7.41 21.85 -1.55
N TYR A 229 -7.00 21.29 -2.68
CA TYR A 229 -5.65 21.42 -3.23
C TYR A 229 -5.59 22.48 -4.32
N ILE A 230 -4.47 23.19 -4.40
CA ILE A 230 -4.21 24.21 -5.41
C ILE A 230 -2.92 23.84 -6.17
N PHE A 231 -3.04 23.60 -7.47
CA PHE A 231 -1.91 23.48 -8.37
C PHE A 231 -1.48 24.90 -8.76
N ILE A 232 -0.45 25.41 -8.06
CA ILE A 232 0.09 26.77 -8.29
C ILE A 232 1.20 26.64 -9.31
N GLN A 233 0.99 27.16 -10.52
CA GLN A 233 1.97 27.15 -11.59
C GLN A 233 2.47 28.56 -11.90
N HIS A 234 3.80 28.76 -11.84
CA HIS A 234 4.43 30.04 -12.19
C HIS A 234 5.72 29.78 -12.96
N GLN A 235 5.78 30.26 -14.22
CA GLN A 235 6.96 30.18 -15.09
C GLN A 235 7.54 28.73 -15.21
N GLY A 236 6.68 27.73 -15.40
CA GLY A 236 7.10 26.32 -15.53
C GLY A 236 7.43 25.62 -14.21
N LEU A 237 7.29 26.32 -13.07
CA LEU A 237 7.50 25.77 -11.73
C LEU A 237 6.15 25.57 -11.03
N THR A 238 6.10 24.55 -10.18
CA THR A 238 4.93 24.21 -9.34
C THR A 238 5.36 24.16 -7.88
N ALA A 239 4.56 24.75 -7.00
CA ALA A 239 4.78 24.71 -5.57
C ALA A 239 4.38 23.34 -5.00
N ILE A 240 5.25 22.73 -4.23
CA ILE A 240 5.01 21.48 -3.50
C ILE A 240 5.66 21.55 -2.11
N HIS A 241 5.19 20.73 -1.17
CA HIS A 241 5.84 20.58 0.12
C HIS A 241 5.75 19.14 0.62
N GLN A 242 6.61 18.80 1.59
CA GLN A 242 6.61 17.48 2.21
C GLN A 242 5.72 17.49 3.47
N ARG A 243 4.81 16.52 3.57
CA ARG A 243 3.90 16.42 4.71
C ARG A 243 4.64 16.09 5.99
N GLY A 244 4.44 16.92 7.00
CA GLY A 244 4.99 16.74 8.35
C GLY A 244 4.37 15.58 9.12
N ALA A 245 4.85 15.39 10.36
CA ALA A 245 4.35 14.40 11.32
C ALA A 245 2.92 14.74 11.80
N GLY A 246 2.22 13.71 12.33
CA GLY A 246 0.91 13.88 13.01
C GLY A 246 -0.32 13.68 12.15
N ASP A 247 -0.19 13.56 10.83
CA ASP A 247 -1.30 13.25 9.93
C ASP A 247 -0.94 12.09 8.96
N ILE A 248 -1.93 11.69 8.16
CA ILE A 248 -1.73 10.68 7.10
C ILE A 248 -0.63 11.13 6.13
N TRP A 249 0.06 10.16 5.51
CA TRP A 249 1.01 10.39 4.43
C TRP A 249 2.25 11.21 4.82
N GLN A 250 2.62 11.20 6.09
CA GLN A 250 3.86 11.83 6.57
C GLN A 250 5.05 11.47 5.67
N GLY A 251 5.86 12.47 5.31
CA GLY A 251 7.04 12.31 4.47
C GLY A 251 6.74 12.20 2.96
N LEU A 252 5.46 12.16 2.54
CA LEU A 252 5.09 12.25 1.14
C LEU A 252 4.90 13.70 0.73
N TRP A 253 5.11 13.96 -0.56
CA TRP A 253 4.92 15.27 -1.16
C TRP A 253 3.46 15.53 -1.50
N GLU A 254 3.04 16.79 -1.44
CA GLU A 254 1.71 17.21 -1.86
C GLU A 254 1.72 18.64 -2.42
N LEU A 255 0.66 18.97 -3.14
CA LEU A 255 0.35 20.34 -3.55
C LEU A 255 -0.07 21.19 -2.34
N PRO A 256 0.05 22.52 -2.41
CA PRO A 256 -0.56 23.42 -1.44
C PRO A 256 -2.04 23.11 -1.20
N GLN A 257 -2.47 23.14 0.05
CA GLN A 257 -3.88 23.13 0.41
C GLN A 257 -4.35 24.56 0.69
N ALA A 258 -5.66 24.82 0.61
CA ALA A 258 -6.25 26.13 0.84
C ALA A 258 -5.76 26.78 2.16
N LYS A 259 -5.66 26.00 3.24
CA LYS A 259 -5.15 26.46 4.55
C LYS A 259 -3.72 27.05 4.50
N HIS A 260 -2.90 26.69 3.52
CA HIS A 260 -1.54 27.22 3.35
C HIS A 260 -1.54 28.60 2.66
N LEU A 261 -2.69 29.02 2.15
CA LEU A 261 -2.92 30.31 1.52
C LEU A 261 -3.77 31.27 2.36
N ASP A 262 -4.03 30.92 3.62
CA ASP A 262 -4.87 31.74 4.52
C ASP A 262 -4.33 33.18 4.67
N SER A 263 -2.99 33.37 4.63
CA SER A 263 -2.36 34.69 4.68
C SER A 263 -2.64 35.57 3.46
N ILE A 264 -3.01 34.97 2.32
CA ILE A 264 -3.32 35.67 1.07
C ILE A 264 -4.82 36.01 0.99
N GLY A 265 -5.65 35.26 1.70
CA GLY A 265 -7.10 35.31 1.65
C GLY A 265 -7.70 34.47 0.51
N GLU A 266 -8.80 33.80 0.80
CA GLU A 266 -9.45 32.86 -0.15
C GLU A 266 -9.92 33.58 -1.43
N ASP A 267 -10.46 34.78 -1.31
CA ASP A 267 -10.99 35.56 -2.47
C ASP A 267 -9.86 35.90 -3.47
N THR A 268 -8.62 36.07 -2.99
CA THR A 268 -7.49 36.47 -3.84
C THR A 268 -7.09 35.36 -4.80
N TRP A 269 -7.01 34.10 -4.34
CA TRP A 269 -6.60 33.00 -5.20
C TRP A 269 -7.81 32.33 -5.87
N LYS A 270 -8.91 32.15 -5.15
CA LYS A 270 -10.08 31.40 -5.63
C LYS A 270 -10.81 32.12 -6.77
N GLY A 271 -10.87 33.44 -6.73
CA GLY A 271 -11.46 34.27 -7.81
C GLY A 271 -10.66 34.21 -9.12
N HIS A 272 -9.40 33.80 -9.08
CA HIS A 272 -8.48 33.70 -10.22
C HIS A 272 -8.07 32.27 -10.56
N ALA A 273 -8.53 31.27 -9.81
CA ALA A 273 -8.22 29.86 -10.01
C ALA A 273 -9.33 29.14 -10.76
N GLN A 274 -8.96 28.22 -11.62
CA GLN A 274 -9.89 27.34 -12.33
C GLN A 274 -10.11 26.07 -11.51
N LEU A 275 -11.37 25.68 -11.27
CA LEU A 275 -11.69 24.37 -10.70
C LEU A 275 -11.45 23.29 -11.76
N VAL A 276 -10.51 22.37 -11.50
CA VAL A 276 -10.14 21.25 -12.39
C VAL A 276 -10.98 20.01 -12.08
N CYS A 277 -11.11 19.65 -10.82
CA CYS A 277 -11.98 18.55 -10.41
C CYS A 277 -12.51 18.77 -8.98
N LYS A 278 -13.68 18.19 -8.71
CA LYS A 278 -14.42 18.35 -7.45
C LYS A 278 -14.77 16.99 -6.85
N ASP A 279 -14.79 16.93 -5.51
CA ASP A 279 -15.23 15.77 -4.72
C ASP A 279 -14.54 14.45 -5.12
N VAL A 280 -13.27 14.49 -5.52
CA VAL A 280 -12.50 13.29 -5.84
C VAL A 280 -12.39 12.42 -4.61
N LYS A 281 -13.10 11.29 -4.62
CA LYS A 281 -13.21 10.38 -3.47
C LYS A 281 -12.02 9.45 -3.38
N HIS A 282 -11.38 9.40 -2.21
CA HIS A 282 -10.35 8.45 -1.88
C HIS A 282 -10.62 7.80 -0.51
N VAL A 283 -10.69 6.46 -0.49
CA VAL A 283 -11.08 5.70 0.71
C VAL A 283 -9.84 5.12 1.38
N LEU A 284 -9.67 5.44 2.65
CA LEU A 284 -8.68 4.86 3.55
C LEU A 284 -9.38 4.02 4.63
N THR A 285 -8.65 3.22 5.38
CA THR A 285 -9.20 2.35 6.43
C THR A 285 -10.07 3.11 7.43
N HIS A 286 -9.63 4.29 7.90
CA HIS A 286 -10.29 5.08 8.93
C HIS A 286 -10.87 6.41 8.45
N GLN A 287 -10.72 6.73 7.17
CA GLN A 287 -11.11 8.01 6.59
C GLN A 287 -11.61 7.85 5.16
N ILE A 288 -12.56 8.71 4.79
CA ILE A 288 -12.94 8.96 3.41
C ILE A 288 -12.51 10.39 3.11
N LEU A 289 -11.67 10.57 2.11
CA LEU A 289 -11.21 11.88 1.65
C LEU A 289 -12.04 12.29 0.44
N LEU A 290 -12.50 13.54 0.45
CA LEU A 290 -13.10 14.22 -0.70
C LEU A 290 -12.18 15.39 -1.04
N ALA A 291 -11.63 15.40 -2.24
CA ALA A 291 -10.63 16.38 -2.64
C ALA A 291 -11.12 17.21 -3.83
N ASP A 292 -10.99 18.53 -3.70
CA ASP A 292 -11.11 19.47 -4.79
C ASP A 292 -9.72 19.90 -5.26
N LEU A 293 -9.57 20.14 -6.57
CA LEU A 293 -8.35 20.65 -7.15
C LEU A 293 -8.62 21.89 -7.98
N TYR A 294 -7.88 22.95 -7.68
CA TYR A 294 -7.86 24.20 -8.43
C TYR A 294 -6.52 24.37 -9.14
N LEU A 295 -6.54 24.91 -10.35
CA LEU A 295 -5.37 25.40 -11.08
C LEU A 295 -5.29 26.92 -10.92
N TRP A 296 -4.17 27.43 -10.42
CA TRP A 296 -3.90 28.85 -10.27
C TRP A 296 -2.55 29.22 -10.87
N THR A 297 -2.58 30.20 -11.78
CA THR A 297 -1.41 30.73 -12.47
C THR A 297 -1.21 32.21 -12.12
N PRO A 298 -0.65 32.54 -10.94
CA PRO A 298 -0.45 33.90 -10.50
C PRO A 298 0.63 34.60 -11.31
N GLN A 299 0.53 35.95 -11.45
CA GLN A 299 1.57 36.77 -12.11
C GLN A 299 2.89 36.76 -11.34
N ASN A 300 2.83 36.78 -10.01
CA ASN A 300 3.97 36.70 -9.12
C ASN A 300 3.83 35.47 -8.21
N ARG A 301 4.96 34.93 -7.74
CA ARG A 301 4.95 33.83 -6.76
C ARG A 301 4.23 34.31 -5.48
N PRO A 302 3.17 33.60 -5.05
CA PRO A 302 2.51 33.93 -3.80
C PRO A 302 3.42 33.63 -2.61
N PRO A 303 3.28 34.33 -1.47
CA PRO A 303 3.94 33.98 -0.24
C PRO A 303 3.39 32.64 0.23
N LEU A 304 4.30 31.66 0.35
CA LEU A 304 4.03 30.31 0.90
C LEU A 304 4.89 30.11 2.15
N PRO A 305 4.51 29.19 3.05
CA PRO A 305 5.35 28.79 4.16
C PRO A 305 6.75 28.34 3.68
N GLU A 306 7.76 28.45 4.56
CA GLU A 306 9.18 28.20 4.20
C GLU A 306 9.46 26.74 3.82
N ASP A 307 8.62 25.79 4.22
CA ASP A 307 8.73 24.36 3.89
C ASP A 307 8.27 24.02 2.46
N PHE A 308 7.79 25.03 1.69
CA PHE A 308 7.43 24.85 0.30
C PHE A 308 8.63 25.06 -0.63
N ILE A 309 8.75 24.21 -1.65
CA ILE A 309 9.71 24.37 -2.72
C ILE A 309 9.00 24.61 -4.06
N TRP A 310 9.67 25.28 -4.96
CA TRP A 310 9.26 25.45 -6.35
C TRP A 310 10.04 24.46 -7.23
N SER A 311 9.38 23.40 -7.66
CA SER A 311 9.96 22.36 -8.51
C SER A 311 9.54 22.54 -9.97
N PRO A 312 10.39 22.21 -10.95
CA PRO A 312 9.96 22.15 -12.34
C PRO A 312 8.75 21.24 -12.49
N THR A 313 7.71 21.73 -13.18
CA THR A 313 6.47 20.98 -13.37
C THR A 313 6.71 19.62 -14.06
N GLU A 314 7.73 19.53 -14.91
CA GLU A 314 8.12 18.33 -15.65
C GLU A 314 8.71 17.23 -14.74
N THR A 315 9.34 17.61 -13.62
CA THR A 315 10.01 16.69 -12.69
C THR A 315 9.13 16.32 -11.49
N LEU A 316 7.88 16.71 -11.47
CA LEU A 316 6.95 16.35 -10.37
C LEU A 316 6.82 14.83 -10.18
N GLU A 317 7.04 14.05 -11.25
CA GLU A 317 6.97 12.60 -11.16
C GLU A 317 8.13 11.99 -10.35
N ASP A 318 9.21 12.71 -10.08
CA ASP A 318 10.35 12.22 -9.29
C ASP A 318 10.04 12.15 -7.78
N TYR A 319 9.04 12.89 -7.33
CA TYR A 319 8.63 12.93 -5.93
C TYR A 319 7.69 11.77 -5.56
N ALA A 320 7.73 11.35 -4.29
CA ALA A 320 6.83 10.33 -3.75
C ALA A 320 5.49 10.95 -3.34
N TYR A 321 4.41 10.58 -4.02
CA TYR A 321 3.07 11.07 -3.76
C TYR A 321 2.14 10.00 -3.21
N PRO A 322 1.12 10.38 -2.38
CA PRO A 322 0.01 9.50 -2.10
C PRO A 322 -0.87 9.32 -3.35
N ARG A 323 -1.55 8.19 -3.46
CA ARG A 323 -2.39 7.87 -4.62
C ARG A 323 -3.41 8.96 -4.98
N LEU A 324 -3.97 9.63 -3.99
CA LEU A 324 -4.89 10.76 -4.24
C LEU A 324 -4.19 11.86 -5.05
N MET A 325 -2.96 12.22 -4.67
CA MET A 325 -2.19 13.25 -5.38
C MET A 325 -1.86 12.85 -6.82
N GLU A 326 -1.52 11.57 -7.06
CA GLU A 326 -1.33 11.07 -8.43
C GLU A 326 -2.59 11.25 -9.29
N ILE A 327 -3.77 10.97 -8.73
CA ILE A 327 -5.06 11.16 -9.42
C ILE A 327 -5.27 12.65 -9.76
N LEU A 328 -4.98 13.55 -8.82
CA LEU A 328 -5.14 14.99 -9.01
C LEU A 328 -4.16 15.54 -10.06
N LEU A 329 -2.89 15.11 -10.04
CA LEU A 329 -1.89 15.50 -11.04
C LEU A 329 -2.23 14.96 -12.44
N GLN A 330 -2.82 13.76 -12.54
CA GLN A 330 -3.33 13.24 -13.81
C GLN A 330 -4.50 14.08 -14.37
N ALA A 331 -5.35 14.63 -13.50
CA ALA A 331 -6.43 15.52 -13.91
C ALA A 331 -5.89 16.82 -14.56
N ILE A 332 -4.82 17.42 -14.01
CA ILE A 332 -4.13 18.57 -14.62
C ILE A 332 -3.63 18.22 -16.04
N LYS A 333 -2.91 17.11 -16.18
CA LYS A 333 -2.37 16.68 -17.49
C LYS A 333 -3.48 16.43 -18.54
N LYS A 334 -4.65 16.01 -18.10
CA LYS A 334 -5.81 15.82 -18.98
C LYS A 334 -6.40 17.16 -19.40
N ASP A 335 -6.61 18.08 -18.45
CA ASP A 335 -7.16 19.42 -18.71
C ASP A 335 -6.27 20.21 -19.68
N GLU A 336 -4.94 20.19 -19.50
CA GLU A 336 -3.97 20.80 -20.42
C GLU A 336 -4.07 20.23 -21.84
N ARG A 337 -4.22 18.91 -22.00
CA ARG A 337 -4.39 18.27 -23.31
C ARG A 337 -5.68 18.68 -23.99
N ASP A 338 -6.79 18.74 -23.25
CA ASP A 338 -8.09 19.15 -23.77
C ASP A 338 -8.08 20.62 -24.21
N LEU A 339 -7.38 21.50 -23.48
CA LEU A 339 -7.16 22.91 -23.86
C LEU A 339 -6.31 23.04 -25.11
N LEU A 340 -5.25 22.25 -25.28
CA LEU A 340 -4.42 22.22 -26.48
C LEU A 340 -5.17 21.72 -27.71
N CYS A 341 -6.01 20.71 -27.57
CA CYS A 341 -6.88 20.20 -28.63
C CYS A 341 -7.90 21.26 -29.08
N LYS A 342 -8.52 21.97 -28.12
CA LYS A 342 -9.45 23.08 -28.42
C LYS A 342 -8.74 24.21 -29.15
N LYS A 343 -7.54 24.63 -28.73
CA LYS A 343 -6.75 25.68 -29.43
C LYS A 343 -6.38 25.27 -30.85
N LYS A 344 -5.96 24.02 -31.08
CA LYS A 344 -5.67 23.53 -32.44
C LYS A 344 -6.92 23.52 -33.34
N SER A 345 -8.08 23.13 -32.82
CA SER A 345 -9.34 23.15 -33.58
C SER A 345 -9.83 24.56 -33.91
N THR A 346 -9.50 25.57 -33.08
CA THR A 346 -9.83 26.96 -33.32
C THR A 346 -8.89 27.59 -34.37
N ILE A 347 -7.61 27.26 -34.35
CA ILE A 347 -6.61 27.73 -35.34
C ILE A 347 -6.93 27.16 -36.72
N THR A 348 -7.35 25.88 -36.81
CA THR A 348 -7.74 25.25 -38.08
C THR A 348 -9.01 25.85 -38.69
N LYS A 349 -9.88 26.48 -37.87
CA LYS A 349 -11.07 27.18 -38.35
C LYS A 349 -10.79 28.61 -38.84
N GLN A 350 -9.66 29.21 -38.47
CA GLN A 350 -9.27 30.57 -38.89
C GLN A 350 -8.35 30.61 -40.11
N SER A 351 -7.88 29.48 -40.62
CA SER A 351 -6.93 29.42 -41.75
C SER A 351 -7.52 28.81 -43.02
N THR A 352 -8.78 29.08 -43.35
CA THR A 352 -9.29 28.85 -44.72
C THR A 352 -9.48 30.18 -45.42
N PRO A 353 -8.57 30.56 -46.36
CA PRO A 353 -8.89 31.59 -47.32
C PRO A 353 -9.97 31.00 -48.28
N PHE A 354 -11.04 31.76 -48.50
CA PHE A 354 -12.02 31.48 -49.47
C PHE A 354 -11.37 31.28 -50.87
N CYS A 355 -11.32 30.06 -51.37
CA CYS A 355 -11.15 29.79 -52.77
C CYS A 355 -12.47 29.22 -53.28
N ASN A 356 -13.21 30.08 -53.95
CA ASN A 356 -14.46 29.78 -54.64
C ASN A 356 -14.12 29.16 -55.99
N VAL A 357 -14.16 27.83 -56.14
CA VAL A 357 -14.21 27.14 -57.44
C VAL A 357 -15.16 25.97 -57.34
N LYS A 358 -16.12 25.99 -58.29
CA LYS A 358 -17.22 25.09 -58.53
C LYS A 358 -16.97 23.59 -58.29
N GLY A 359 -17.85 23.02 -57.51
CA GLY A 359 -18.45 21.69 -57.66
C GLY A 359 -17.53 20.48 -57.82
N ARG A 360 -17.28 19.78 -56.69
CA ARG A 360 -17.34 18.30 -56.57
C ARG A 360 -17.15 17.90 -55.09
N ARG A 361 -18.10 17.12 -54.56
CA ARG A 361 -17.99 16.47 -53.25
C ARG A 361 -16.82 15.46 -53.33
N LEU A 362 -15.84 15.61 -52.45
CA LEU A 362 -14.92 14.54 -52.10
C LEU A 362 -15.11 14.20 -50.60
N GLN A 363 -15.52 12.96 -50.37
CA GLN A 363 -15.59 12.33 -49.07
C GLN A 363 -14.19 12.21 -48.48
N CYS A 364 -13.96 12.74 -47.31
CA CYS A 364 -12.75 12.55 -46.53
C CYS A 364 -12.82 11.16 -45.87
N LYS A 365 -11.90 10.28 -46.27
CA LYS A 365 -11.70 8.95 -45.68
C LYS A 365 -11.05 9.13 -44.27
N ARG A 366 -11.50 8.28 -43.35
CA ARG A 366 -11.11 8.09 -41.98
C ARG A 366 -9.60 8.10 -41.77
N CYS A 367 -9.13 8.81 -40.71
CA CYS A 367 -7.83 8.57 -40.10
C CYS A 367 -7.85 7.24 -39.33
N PRO A 368 -6.80 6.40 -39.48
CA PRO A 368 -6.62 5.22 -38.65
C PRO A 368 -5.69 5.54 -37.51
N PHE A 369 -6.16 5.46 -36.27
CA PHE A 369 -5.38 5.17 -35.07
C PHE A 369 -6.35 4.75 -33.96
N ASP A 370 -6.72 3.47 -34.03
CA ASP A 370 -7.07 2.63 -32.87
C ASP A 370 -6.01 1.54 -32.83
N VAL A 371 -5.16 1.57 -31.78
CA VAL A 371 -4.65 0.40 -31.04
C VAL A 371 -4.28 0.89 -29.63
#